data_333bc60b2a0a364cd456422763ec9215
#
_entry.id   333bc60b2a0a364cd456422763ec9215
#
_cell.length_a   1.000
_cell.length_b   1.000
_cell.length_c   1.000
_cell.angle_alpha   90.00
_cell.angle_beta   90.00
_cell.angle_gamma   90.00
#
_symmetry.space_group_name_H-M   'P 1'
#
loop_
_entity.id
_entity.type
_entity.pdbx_description
1 polymer ?
#
loop_
_entity_poly.entity_id
_entity_poly.type
_entity_poly.pdbx_seq_one_letter_code
_entity_poly.pdbx_strand_id
1 'polypeptide(L)'
;HIFCNRERGIFSYDPDTGVFGKADETYISDLKSDGRKKQKILLDFGDSFFLDALIKSIGYDTVLNTLPYRNKDTLRAMVQYYLLCNSANDHAKIWYEGNFASILYPKANLTSQRITDFLESLGRPESTSAYFDAHVSWVRSICDDPAVLMDSTGLPNSIHFPLTAV
;
A
#
# COMPACT_ATOMS: atom_id res chain seq x y z
N HIS A 1 -8.82 16.38 -9.93
CA HIS A 1 -8.15 16.29 -8.61
C HIS A 1 -7.01 17.30 -8.55
N ILE A 2 -6.78 17.89 -7.39
CA ILE A 2 -5.70 18.86 -7.16
C ILE A 2 -4.72 18.27 -6.17
N PHE A 3 -3.44 18.36 -6.49
CA PHE A 3 -2.33 17.90 -5.67
C PHE A 3 -1.41 19.07 -5.33
N CYS A 4 -0.88 19.09 -4.11
CA CYS A 4 0.09 20.09 -3.68
C CYS A 4 1.40 19.40 -3.33
N ASN A 5 2.47 19.80 -4.00
CA ASN A 5 3.83 19.44 -3.61
C ASN A 5 4.47 20.68 -2.95
N ARG A 6 5.05 20.53 -1.75
CA ARG A 6 5.66 21.64 -1.00
C ARG A 6 6.76 22.36 -1.79
N GLU A 7 7.47 21.65 -2.65
CA GLU A 7 8.61 22.19 -3.41
C GLU A 7 8.21 22.63 -4.83
N ARG A 8 7.19 22.03 -5.45
CA ARG A 8 6.87 22.21 -6.87
C ARG A 8 5.54 22.93 -7.14
N GLY A 9 4.77 23.24 -6.09
CA GLY A 9 3.50 23.96 -6.22
C GLY A 9 2.27 23.06 -6.36
N ILE A 10 1.19 23.63 -6.90
CA ILE A 10 -0.13 22.99 -7.00
C ILE A 10 -0.32 22.48 -8.43
N PHE A 11 -0.76 21.23 -8.55
CA PHE A 11 -1.01 20.56 -9.83
C PHE A 11 -2.45 20.05 -9.87
N SER A 12 -3.03 20.03 -11.07
CA SER A 12 -4.29 19.35 -11.36
C SER A 12 -4.03 18.01 -12.03
N TYR A 13 -4.88 17.03 -11.75
CA TYR A 13 -4.90 15.74 -12.43
C TYR A 13 -6.28 15.50 -13.00
N ASP A 14 -6.30 15.18 -14.28
CA ASP A 14 -7.50 14.77 -14.98
C ASP A 14 -7.55 13.23 -15.04
N PRO A 15 -8.52 12.58 -14.34
CA PRO A 15 -8.61 11.14 -14.30
C PRO A 15 -9.03 10.52 -15.63
N ASP A 16 -9.69 11.29 -16.50
CA ASP A 16 -10.20 10.79 -17.79
C ASP A 16 -9.08 10.73 -18.83
N THR A 17 -8.14 11.65 -18.77
CA THR A 17 -7.01 11.74 -19.71
C THR A 17 -5.70 11.22 -19.12
N GLY A 18 -5.62 11.05 -17.80
CA GLY A 18 -4.38 10.68 -17.09
C GLY A 18 -3.30 11.76 -17.08
N VAL A 19 -3.64 13.00 -17.43
CA VAL A 19 -2.68 14.08 -17.63
C VAL A 19 -2.56 14.94 -16.37
N PHE A 20 -1.30 15.26 -16.00
CA PHE A 20 -0.99 16.25 -14.97
C PHE A 20 -0.77 17.62 -15.61
N GLY A 21 -1.42 18.64 -15.07
CA GLY A 21 -1.24 20.03 -15.46
C GLY A 21 -0.95 20.93 -14.26
N LYS A 22 -0.36 22.10 -14.50
CA LYS A 22 -0.27 23.14 -13.49
C LYS A 22 -1.68 23.65 -13.19
N ALA A 23 -2.07 23.70 -11.90
CA ALA A 23 -3.39 24.23 -11.53
C ALA A 23 -3.49 25.71 -11.90
N ASP A 24 -4.56 26.06 -12.60
CA ASP A 24 -4.83 27.44 -12.98
C ASP A 24 -5.20 28.27 -11.71
N GLU A 25 -4.68 29.48 -11.61
CA GLU A 25 -4.98 30.39 -10.50
C GLU A 25 -6.47 30.75 -10.42
N THR A 26 -7.16 30.77 -11.56
CA THR A 26 -8.62 30.96 -11.65
C THR A 26 -9.37 29.85 -10.93
N TYR A 27 -8.96 28.61 -11.11
CA TYR A 27 -9.56 27.44 -10.44
C TYR A 27 -9.33 27.47 -8.92
N ILE A 28 -8.17 27.95 -8.49
CA ILE A 28 -7.85 28.11 -7.06
C ILE A 28 -8.70 29.22 -6.44
N SER A 29 -8.95 30.32 -7.18
CA SER A 29 -9.81 31.42 -6.73
C SER A 29 -11.27 30.99 -6.60
N ASP A 30 -11.78 30.20 -7.54
CA ASP A 30 -13.14 29.66 -7.51
C ASP A 30 -13.36 28.68 -6.35
N LEU A 31 -12.36 27.89 -5.99
CA LEU A 31 -12.38 27.04 -4.80
C LEU A 31 -12.43 27.84 -3.51
N LYS A 32 -11.88 29.08 -3.50
CA LYS A 32 -11.93 29.99 -2.34
C LYS A 32 -13.24 30.76 -2.25
N SER A 33 -13.90 31.03 -3.38
CA SER A 33 -15.12 31.86 -3.46
C SER A 33 -16.41 31.08 -3.19
N ASP A 34 -16.43 29.78 -3.41
CA ASP A 34 -17.59 28.94 -3.15
C ASP A 34 -17.65 28.63 -1.64
N GLY A 35 -18.41 29.42 -0.91
CA GLY A 35 -18.58 29.35 0.57
C GLY A 35 -19.20 28.05 1.09
N ARG A 36 -19.43 27.05 0.23
CA ARG A 36 -19.65 25.67 0.63
C ARG A 36 -18.29 25.11 1.07
N LYS A 37 -18.22 24.54 2.27
CA LYS A 37 -17.08 23.79 2.78
C LYS A 37 -16.80 22.60 1.85
N LYS A 38 -16.23 22.84 0.66
CA LYS A 38 -15.63 21.77 -0.12
C LYS A 38 -14.48 21.23 0.69
N GLN A 39 -14.62 20.02 1.13
CA GLN A 39 -13.60 19.33 1.91
C GLN A 39 -12.35 19.25 1.02
N LYS A 40 -11.33 20.03 1.37
CA LYS A 40 -10.08 20.08 0.62
C LYS A 40 -9.32 18.81 0.97
N ILE A 41 -9.30 17.86 0.05
CA ILE A 41 -8.53 16.63 0.23
C ILE A 41 -7.11 16.92 -0.25
N LEU A 42 -6.15 16.88 0.65
CA LEU A 42 -4.73 16.92 0.38
C LEU A 42 -4.19 15.50 0.58
N LEU A 43 -3.63 14.90 -0.45
CA LEU A 43 -3.11 13.54 -0.41
C LEU A 43 -1.64 13.51 -0.83
N ASP A 44 -0.85 12.68 -0.15
CA ASP A 44 0.47 12.28 -0.63
C ASP A 44 0.28 11.34 -1.83
N PHE A 45 0.85 11.73 -2.97
CA PHE A 45 0.51 11.11 -4.25
C PHE A 45 1.61 10.20 -4.81
N GLY A 46 2.86 10.67 -4.84
CA GLY A 46 3.91 10.11 -5.69
C GLY A 46 4.22 8.65 -5.45
N ASP A 47 4.42 8.28 -4.20
CA ASP A 47 4.92 6.98 -3.79
C ASP A 47 3.93 5.87 -4.09
N SER A 48 2.67 6.05 -3.68
CA SER A 48 1.62 5.06 -3.88
C SER A 48 1.25 4.89 -5.35
N PHE A 49 1.25 5.97 -6.13
CA PHE A 49 1.01 5.91 -7.56
C PHE A 49 2.11 5.13 -8.28
N PHE A 50 3.38 5.46 -7.98
CA PHE A 50 4.53 4.77 -8.58
C PHE A 50 4.54 3.28 -8.21
N LEU A 51 4.34 2.96 -6.94
CA LEU A 51 4.36 1.58 -6.46
C LEU A 51 3.24 0.74 -7.08
N ASP A 52 2.03 1.28 -7.19
CA ASP A 52 0.92 0.60 -7.86
C ASP A 52 1.23 0.32 -9.33
N ALA A 53 1.76 1.33 -10.04
CA ALA A 53 2.16 1.19 -11.43
C ALA A 53 3.29 0.15 -11.60
N LEU A 54 4.27 0.15 -10.71
CA LEU A 54 5.38 -0.81 -10.70
C LEU A 54 4.86 -2.24 -10.49
N ILE A 55 4.07 -2.49 -9.45
CA ILE A 55 3.49 -3.80 -9.14
C ILE A 55 2.73 -4.37 -10.35
N LYS A 56 1.95 -3.51 -11.01
CA LYS A 56 1.20 -3.89 -12.22
C LYS A 56 2.12 -4.17 -13.42
N SER A 57 3.13 -3.33 -13.63
CA SER A 57 4.04 -3.44 -14.77
C SER A 57 4.89 -4.71 -14.73
N ILE A 58 5.28 -5.15 -13.55
CA ILE A 58 6.05 -6.40 -13.37
C ILE A 58 5.17 -7.64 -13.17
N GLY A 59 3.84 -7.48 -13.25
CA GLY A 59 2.88 -8.57 -13.12
C GLY A 59 2.77 -9.18 -11.71
N TYR A 60 3.29 -8.50 -10.67
CA TYR A 60 3.28 -9.01 -9.30
C TYR A 60 1.88 -9.07 -8.67
N ASP A 61 0.90 -8.42 -9.27
CA ASP A 61 -0.52 -8.53 -8.92
C ASP A 61 -1.01 -9.99 -8.89
N THR A 62 -0.49 -10.83 -9.76
CA THR A 62 -0.83 -12.27 -9.81
C THR A 62 -0.43 -12.98 -8.51
N VAL A 63 0.75 -12.66 -7.99
CA VAL A 63 1.25 -13.20 -6.72
C VAL A 63 0.41 -12.69 -5.55
N LEU A 64 0.15 -11.38 -5.49
CA LEU A 64 -0.68 -10.79 -4.43
C LEU A 64 -2.11 -11.35 -4.41
N ASN A 65 -2.64 -11.74 -5.56
CA ASN A 65 -3.98 -12.29 -5.67
C ASN A 65 -4.11 -13.71 -5.10
N THR A 66 -3.01 -14.45 -4.92
CA THR A 66 -3.03 -15.78 -4.28
C THR A 66 -3.30 -15.71 -2.78
N LEU A 67 -2.97 -14.58 -2.15
CA LEU A 67 -3.24 -14.39 -0.73
C LEU A 67 -4.76 -14.44 -0.46
N PRO A 68 -5.22 -15.19 0.55
CA PRO A 68 -6.63 -15.55 0.71
C PRO A 68 -7.52 -14.43 1.28
N TYR A 69 -6.95 -13.26 1.58
CA TYR A 69 -7.72 -12.17 2.17
C TYR A 69 -8.78 -11.64 1.19
N ARG A 70 -10.05 -11.65 1.61
CA ARG A 70 -11.20 -11.35 0.74
C ARG A 70 -11.19 -9.91 0.20
N ASN A 71 -10.86 -8.95 1.05
CA ASN A 71 -10.80 -7.54 0.65
C ASN A 71 -9.45 -7.23 0.03
N LYS A 72 -9.35 -7.32 -1.31
CA LYS A 72 -8.12 -7.08 -2.04
C LYS A 72 -7.64 -5.62 -1.96
N ASP A 73 -8.55 -4.67 -1.78
CA ASP A 73 -8.18 -3.27 -1.58
C ASP A 73 -7.44 -3.09 -0.25
N THR A 74 -7.93 -3.71 0.84
CA THR A 74 -7.23 -3.70 2.13
C THR A 74 -5.86 -4.38 2.02
N LEU A 75 -5.77 -5.52 1.34
CA LEU A 75 -4.51 -6.21 1.11
C LEU A 75 -3.50 -5.30 0.40
N ARG A 76 -3.89 -4.69 -0.72
CA ARG A 76 -3.00 -3.81 -1.49
C ARG A 76 -2.62 -2.55 -0.72
N ALA A 77 -3.57 -1.93 -0.02
CA ALA A 77 -3.28 -0.77 0.82
C ALA A 77 -2.28 -1.11 1.93
N MET A 78 -2.42 -2.28 2.58
CA MET A 78 -1.47 -2.74 3.61
C MET A 78 -0.10 -3.07 3.03
N VAL A 79 -0.02 -3.70 1.84
CA VAL A 79 1.26 -3.93 1.15
C VAL A 79 1.97 -2.60 0.89
N GLN A 80 1.26 -1.60 0.38
CA GLN A 80 1.84 -0.27 0.17
C GLN A 80 2.27 0.38 1.47
N TYR A 81 1.45 0.27 2.52
CA TYR A 81 1.79 0.81 3.83
C TYR A 81 3.11 0.22 4.36
N TYR A 82 3.29 -1.09 4.30
CA TYR A 82 4.52 -1.74 4.76
C TYR A 82 5.75 -1.41 3.92
N LEU A 83 5.58 -1.14 2.64
CA LEU A 83 6.69 -0.76 1.76
C LEU A 83 7.08 0.71 1.87
N LEU A 84 6.13 1.59 2.16
CA LEU A 84 6.33 3.04 2.16
C LEU A 84 6.50 3.64 3.56
N CYS A 85 6.01 2.96 4.59
CA CYS A 85 6.01 3.46 5.96
C CYS A 85 6.69 2.49 6.91
N ASN A 86 7.65 3.01 7.66
CA ASN A 86 8.28 2.28 8.77
C ASN A 86 7.62 2.69 10.10
N SER A 87 6.32 2.44 10.22
CA SER A 87 5.51 2.83 11.37
C SER A 87 4.64 1.67 11.88
N ALA A 88 4.17 1.79 13.10
CA ALA A 88 3.30 0.78 13.71
C ALA A 88 1.93 0.68 13.00
N ASN A 89 1.30 -0.49 13.06
CA ASN A 89 0.06 -0.81 12.35
C ASN A 89 -1.13 0.10 12.71
N ASP A 90 -1.14 0.68 13.91
CA ASP A 90 -2.16 1.62 14.35
C ASP A 90 -2.17 2.93 13.57
N HIS A 91 -1.05 3.29 12.94
CA HIS A 91 -0.93 4.46 12.06
C HIS A 91 -1.40 4.20 10.62
N ALA A 92 -1.64 2.95 10.24
CA ALA A 92 -1.98 2.61 8.86
C ALA A 92 -3.25 3.31 8.35
N LYS A 93 -4.26 3.47 9.22
CA LYS A 93 -5.49 4.17 8.88
C LYS A 93 -5.24 5.65 8.58
N ILE A 94 -4.46 6.34 9.42
CA ILE A 94 -4.15 7.76 9.26
C ILE A 94 -3.32 7.98 7.99
N TRP A 95 -2.33 7.11 7.75
CA TRP A 95 -1.55 7.12 6.51
C TRP A 95 -2.46 6.97 5.29
N TYR A 96 -3.34 5.98 5.29
CA TYR A 96 -4.25 5.71 4.17
C TYR A 96 -5.19 6.90 3.88
N GLU A 97 -5.75 7.54 4.91
CA GLU A 97 -6.64 8.69 4.76
C GLU A 97 -5.91 9.92 4.16
N GLY A 98 -4.61 10.05 4.39
CA GLY A 98 -3.76 11.12 3.86
C GLY A 98 -3.01 10.77 2.57
N ASN A 99 -3.19 9.55 2.03
CA ASN A 99 -2.40 9.05 0.90
C ASN A 99 -3.27 8.73 -0.32
N PHE A 100 -2.66 8.79 -1.51
CA PHE A 100 -3.32 8.46 -2.77
C PHE A 100 -3.81 6.99 -2.82
N ALA A 101 -3.28 6.12 -1.98
CA ALA A 101 -3.79 4.76 -1.79
C ALA A 101 -5.31 4.72 -1.49
N SER A 102 -5.86 5.77 -0.86
CA SER A 102 -7.30 5.89 -0.61
C SER A 102 -8.14 6.05 -1.89
N ILE A 103 -7.54 6.59 -2.92
CA ILE A 103 -8.15 6.71 -4.26
C ILE A 103 -7.98 5.41 -5.06
N LEU A 104 -6.79 4.79 -4.99
CA LEU A 104 -6.49 3.54 -5.69
C LEU A 104 -7.32 2.37 -5.15
N TYR A 105 -7.52 2.32 -3.83
CA TYR A 105 -8.16 1.22 -3.13
C TYR A 105 -9.35 1.69 -2.27
N PRO A 106 -10.41 2.24 -2.87
CA PRO A 106 -11.46 2.95 -2.14
C PRO A 106 -12.29 2.06 -1.19
N LYS A 107 -12.20 0.75 -1.34
CA LYS A 107 -12.87 -0.24 -0.47
C LYS A 107 -11.96 -0.78 0.63
N ALA A 108 -10.75 -0.25 0.77
CA ALA A 108 -9.85 -0.67 1.84
C ALA A 108 -10.38 -0.25 3.21
N ASN A 109 -10.19 -1.12 4.20
CA ASN A 109 -10.56 -0.86 5.58
C ASN A 109 -9.38 -1.20 6.48
N LEU A 110 -8.72 -0.15 6.99
CA LEU A 110 -7.53 -0.22 7.82
C LEU A 110 -7.83 0.09 9.29
N THR A 111 -9.01 -0.29 9.78
CA THR A 111 -9.27 -0.30 11.22
C THR A 111 -8.46 -1.40 11.90
N SER A 112 -8.10 -1.19 13.17
CA SER A 112 -7.26 -2.14 13.94
C SER A 112 -7.80 -3.57 13.89
N GLN A 113 -9.13 -3.75 14.01
CA GLN A 113 -9.74 -5.08 13.90
C GLN A 113 -9.51 -5.70 12.52
N ARG A 114 -9.65 -4.93 11.44
CA ARG A 114 -9.47 -5.46 10.07
C ARG A 114 -8.01 -5.76 9.76
N ILE A 115 -7.10 -4.99 10.32
CA ILE A 115 -5.66 -5.29 10.24
C ILE A 115 -5.34 -6.59 10.99
N THR A 116 -5.93 -6.81 12.17
CA THR A 116 -5.78 -8.08 12.91
C THR A 116 -6.30 -9.27 12.11
N ASP A 117 -7.53 -9.18 11.58
CA ASP A 117 -8.12 -10.22 10.72
C ASP A 117 -7.25 -10.51 9.48
N PHE A 118 -6.69 -9.45 8.90
CA PHE A 118 -5.78 -9.54 7.75
C PHE A 118 -4.50 -10.29 8.10
N LEU A 119 -3.83 -9.90 9.17
CA LEU A 119 -2.59 -10.55 9.62
C LEU A 119 -2.82 -12.01 10.02
N GLU A 120 -3.93 -12.31 10.69
CA GLU A 120 -4.32 -13.68 11.02
C GLU A 120 -4.50 -14.52 9.76
N SER A 121 -5.16 -13.96 8.73
CA SER A 121 -5.37 -14.69 7.46
C SER A 121 -4.07 -14.99 6.72
N LEU A 122 -3.07 -14.09 6.81
CA LEU A 122 -1.76 -14.28 6.18
C LEU A 122 -0.88 -15.25 6.96
N GLY A 123 -0.99 -15.28 8.29
CA GLY A 123 -0.19 -16.15 9.16
C GLY A 123 -0.56 -17.64 9.08
N ARG A 124 -1.56 -18.02 8.31
CA ARG A 124 -1.93 -19.43 8.13
C ARG A 124 -0.90 -20.14 7.26
N PRO A 125 -0.46 -21.36 7.63
CA PRO A 125 0.56 -22.09 6.86
C PRO A 125 0.21 -22.25 5.39
N GLU A 126 -1.05 -22.51 5.06
CA GLU A 126 -1.54 -22.68 3.69
C GLU A 126 -1.40 -21.39 2.87
N SER A 127 -1.65 -20.23 3.50
CA SER A 127 -1.51 -18.92 2.86
C SER A 127 -0.06 -18.62 2.53
N THR A 128 0.82 -18.94 3.47
CA THR A 128 2.27 -18.73 3.34
C THR A 128 2.82 -19.61 2.23
N SER A 129 2.46 -20.89 2.19
CA SER A 129 2.89 -21.81 1.13
C SER A 129 2.42 -21.36 -0.24
N ALA A 130 1.12 -21.07 -0.39
CA ALA A 130 0.56 -20.61 -1.66
C ALA A 130 1.22 -19.32 -2.18
N TYR A 131 1.52 -18.40 -1.28
CA TYR A 131 2.25 -17.17 -1.63
C TYR A 131 3.66 -17.48 -2.12
N PHE A 132 4.44 -18.29 -1.41
CA PHE A 132 5.80 -18.61 -1.82
C PHE A 132 5.85 -19.39 -3.14
N ASP A 133 4.92 -20.32 -3.38
CA ASP A 133 4.83 -21.04 -4.64
C ASP A 133 4.57 -20.09 -5.82
N ALA A 134 3.63 -19.15 -5.63
CA ALA A 134 3.34 -18.14 -6.63
C ALA A 134 4.51 -17.17 -6.84
N HIS A 135 5.18 -16.75 -5.75
CA HIS A 135 6.35 -15.88 -5.82
C HIS A 135 7.51 -16.53 -6.57
N VAL A 136 7.85 -17.78 -6.24
CA VAL A 136 8.89 -18.54 -6.95
C VAL A 136 8.55 -18.69 -8.43
N SER A 137 7.30 -19.00 -8.75
CA SER A 137 6.84 -19.11 -10.13
C SER A 137 6.98 -17.78 -10.89
N TRP A 138 6.62 -16.67 -10.24
CA TRP A 138 6.78 -15.34 -10.80
C TRP A 138 8.27 -15.00 -11.01
N VAL A 139 9.15 -15.25 -10.02
CA VAL A 139 10.60 -15.00 -10.16
C VAL A 139 11.17 -15.78 -11.35
N ARG A 140 10.80 -17.05 -11.50
CA ARG A 140 11.25 -17.88 -12.64
C ARG A 140 10.73 -17.39 -13.99
N SER A 141 9.62 -16.66 -14.00
CA SER A 141 9.09 -16.08 -15.25
C SER A 141 9.82 -14.82 -15.71
N ILE A 142 10.54 -14.14 -14.81
CA ILE A 142 11.26 -12.90 -15.11
C ILE A 142 12.79 -13.04 -15.04
N CYS A 143 13.30 -14.15 -14.52
CA CYS A 143 14.73 -14.42 -14.36
C CYS A 143 15.04 -15.88 -14.64
N ASP A 144 15.90 -16.12 -15.64
CA ASP A 144 16.26 -17.48 -16.10
C ASP A 144 17.16 -18.21 -15.08
N ASP A 145 17.99 -17.47 -14.32
CA ASP A 145 18.91 -18.03 -13.32
C ASP A 145 18.81 -17.26 -12.00
N PRO A 146 17.75 -17.50 -11.20
CA PRO A 146 17.54 -16.79 -9.95
C PRO A 146 18.54 -17.25 -8.87
N ALA A 147 19.32 -16.33 -8.34
CA ALA A 147 20.14 -16.58 -7.16
C ALA A 147 19.30 -16.51 -5.88
N VAL A 148 19.47 -17.46 -4.98
CA VAL A 148 18.83 -17.45 -3.66
C VAL A 148 19.84 -16.99 -2.62
N LEU A 149 19.56 -15.89 -1.96
CA LEU A 149 20.31 -15.41 -0.80
C LEU A 149 19.60 -15.89 0.48
N MET A 150 20.29 -16.64 1.30
CA MET A 150 19.80 -17.02 2.63
C MET A 150 20.59 -16.25 3.69
N ASP A 151 19.87 -15.46 4.49
CA ASP A 151 20.42 -14.79 5.65
C ASP A 151 19.69 -15.26 6.91
N SER A 152 20.43 -15.46 8.00
CA SER A 152 19.87 -15.84 9.29
C SER A 152 19.89 -14.61 10.21
N THR A 153 18.73 -14.09 10.55
CA THR A 153 18.61 -13.02 11.54
C THR A 153 18.33 -13.63 12.90
N GLY A 154 19.22 -13.40 13.85
CA GLY A 154 18.97 -13.71 15.26
C GLY A 154 17.93 -12.74 15.81
N LEU A 155 16.72 -13.20 16.06
CA LEU A 155 15.74 -12.42 16.81
C LEU A 155 16.13 -12.48 18.28
N PRO A 156 16.41 -11.35 18.96
CA PRO A 156 16.60 -11.34 20.39
C PRO A 156 15.30 -11.82 21.05
N ASN A 157 15.34 -13.02 21.60
CA ASN A 157 14.18 -13.59 22.28
C ASN A 157 14.10 -13.02 23.69
N SER A 158 13.30 -11.98 23.87
CA SER A 158 12.94 -11.47 25.20
C SER A 158 11.82 -12.27 25.87
N ILE A 159 11.26 -13.24 25.18
CA ILE A 159 10.23 -14.13 25.72
C ILE A 159 10.95 -15.32 26.35
N HIS A 160 11.09 -15.30 27.67
CA HIS A 160 11.48 -16.49 28.43
C HIS A 160 10.27 -17.44 28.43
N PHE A 161 10.26 -18.39 27.49
CA PHE A 161 9.44 -19.57 27.68
C PHE A 161 10.03 -20.32 28.87
N PRO A 162 9.28 -20.54 29.95
CA PRO A 162 9.74 -21.47 30.96
C PRO A 162 9.88 -22.82 30.25
N LEU A 163 11.13 -23.25 30.04
CA LEU A 163 11.40 -24.65 29.73
C LEU A 163 10.88 -25.41 30.95
N THR A 164 9.67 -25.93 30.85
CA THR A 164 9.19 -26.93 31.80
C THR A 164 10.11 -28.10 31.64
N ALA A 165 11.10 -28.16 32.52
CA ALA A 165 11.87 -29.36 32.69
C ALA A 165 10.90 -30.47 33.08
N VAL A 166 10.81 -31.49 32.26
CA VAL A 166 10.20 -32.77 32.59
C VAL A 166 11.09 -33.45 33.58
#